data_33af02e00b4890a094c1c1b67954d9da
#
_entry.id   33af02e00b4890a094c1c1b67954d9da
#
_cell.length_a   1.000
_cell.length_b   1.000
_cell.length_c   1.000
_cell.angle_alpha   90.00
_cell.angle_beta   90.00
_cell.angle_gamma   90.00
#
_symmetry.space_group_name_H-M   'P 1'
#
loop_
_entity.id
_entity.type
_entity.pdbx_description
1 polymer ?
#
loop_
_entity_poly.entity_id
_entity_poly.type
_entity_poly.pdbx_seq_one_letter_code
_entity_poly.pdbx_strand_id
1 'polypeptide(L)'
;MEEQLQEKAVLVGLNITTNVKKIDDIDINESMAELKELVKAAGAEVLASVIQNKPARDAAYFIGKGKVEEIRDYCHMLGATMIVFNDELSGAHMRNIEDVTGLKVIDRTALILDIFAQRALSKEGKLQVELAQLKYRLPRLYGMGGQMSRTGAGIGTRGPGEQKLEVEKELQ
;
A
#
# COMPACT_ATOMS: atom_id res chain seq x y z
N MET A 1 23.68 -0.52 -17.10
CA MET A 1 22.21 -0.55 -16.95
C MET A 1 21.86 -1.13 -15.60
N GLU A 2 21.27 -0.31 -14.75
CA GLU A 2 20.75 -0.84 -13.50
C GLU A 2 19.47 -1.63 -13.84
N GLU A 3 19.51 -2.91 -13.59
CA GLU A 3 18.29 -3.73 -13.66
C GLU A 3 17.39 -3.24 -12.53
N GLN A 4 16.22 -2.74 -12.89
CA GLN A 4 15.17 -2.47 -11.88
C GLN A 4 14.77 -3.80 -11.28
N LEU A 5 15.14 -4.01 -10.02
CA LEU A 5 14.71 -5.18 -9.29
C LEU A 5 13.18 -5.16 -9.17
N GLN A 6 12.55 -6.25 -9.58
CA GLN A 6 11.11 -6.40 -9.46
C GLN A 6 10.68 -6.38 -8.00
N GLU A 7 9.67 -5.57 -7.68
CA GLU A 7 9.08 -5.57 -6.35
C GLU A 7 8.40 -6.90 -6.07
N LYS A 8 8.56 -7.39 -4.84
CA LYS A 8 7.99 -8.66 -4.36
C LYS A 8 7.04 -8.37 -3.22
N ALA A 9 5.78 -8.65 -3.41
CA ALA A 9 4.70 -8.23 -2.52
C ALA A 9 4.08 -9.39 -1.75
N VAL A 10 3.78 -9.13 -0.49
CA VAL A 10 2.85 -9.92 0.31
C VAL A 10 1.57 -9.09 0.45
N LEU A 11 0.43 -9.70 0.13
CA LEU A 11 -0.87 -9.06 0.19
C LEU A 11 -1.53 -9.33 1.54
N VAL A 12 -2.19 -8.33 2.09
CA VAL A 12 -2.86 -8.43 3.39
C VAL A 12 -4.29 -7.94 3.30
N GLY A 13 -5.22 -8.73 3.80
CA GLY A 13 -6.63 -8.38 3.89
C GLY A 13 -7.16 -8.57 5.30
N LEU A 14 -8.11 -7.73 5.68
CA LEU A 14 -8.85 -7.83 6.94
C LEU A 14 -10.29 -8.21 6.65
N ASN A 15 -10.74 -9.32 7.25
CA ASN A 15 -12.13 -9.73 7.20
C ASN A 15 -12.79 -9.38 8.54
N ILE A 16 -13.72 -8.41 8.53
CA ILE A 16 -14.44 -8.00 9.73
C ILE A 16 -15.61 -8.94 9.95
N THR A 17 -15.57 -9.66 11.08
CA THR A 17 -16.49 -10.76 11.34
C THR A 17 -17.81 -10.36 11.98
N THR A 18 -17.92 -9.12 12.50
CA THR A 18 -19.13 -8.63 13.17
C THR A 18 -20.16 -8.03 12.22
N ASN A 19 -19.78 -7.77 10.96
CA ASN A 19 -20.69 -7.20 9.99
C ASN A 19 -21.67 -8.25 9.50
N VAL A 20 -22.96 -7.93 9.58
CA VAL A 20 -23.99 -8.72 8.91
C VAL A 20 -23.74 -8.61 7.41
N LYS A 21 -23.63 -9.74 6.73
CA LYS A 21 -23.46 -9.75 5.27
C LYS A 21 -24.61 -8.98 4.62
N LYS A 22 -24.28 -7.86 3.99
CA LYS A 22 -25.19 -7.15 3.11
C LYS A 22 -25.18 -7.87 1.77
N ILE A 23 -26.27 -7.74 1.03
CA ILE A 23 -26.44 -8.40 -0.28
C ILE A 23 -25.30 -8.05 -1.25
N ASP A 24 -24.68 -6.86 -1.06
CA ASP A 24 -23.60 -6.34 -1.91
C ASP A 24 -22.19 -6.57 -1.35
N ASP A 25 -22.04 -7.31 -0.24
CA ASP A 25 -20.71 -7.57 0.33
C ASP A 25 -19.92 -8.54 -0.56
N ILE A 26 -18.82 -8.04 -1.12
CA ILE A 26 -17.88 -8.86 -1.88
C ILE A 26 -17.17 -9.79 -0.88
N ASP A 27 -17.11 -11.07 -1.22
CA ASP A 27 -16.33 -12.04 -0.44
C ASP A 27 -14.86 -11.56 -0.39
N ILE A 28 -14.27 -11.61 0.81
CA ILE A 28 -12.87 -11.23 1.00
C ILE A 28 -11.93 -12.00 0.07
N ASN A 29 -12.23 -13.25 -0.22
CA ASN A 29 -11.42 -14.06 -1.13
C ASN A 29 -11.44 -13.53 -2.57
N GLU A 30 -12.61 -13.09 -3.04
CA GLU A 30 -12.72 -12.46 -4.36
C GLU A 30 -11.99 -11.13 -4.40
N SER A 31 -12.14 -10.33 -3.35
CA SER A 31 -11.46 -9.04 -3.23
C SER A 31 -9.93 -9.21 -3.24
N MET A 32 -9.42 -10.20 -2.52
CA MET A 32 -7.98 -10.50 -2.50
C MET A 32 -7.49 -11.03 -3.83
N ALA A 33 -8.30 -11.79 -4.56
CA ALA A 33 -7.97 -12.26 -5.90
C ALA A 33 -7.85 -11.09 -6.88
N GLU A 34 -8.77 -10.11 -6.80
CA GLU A 34 -8.68 -8.88 -7.59
C GLU A 34 -7.41 -8.09 -7.24
N LEU A 35 -7.11 -7.95 -5.96
CA LEU A 35 -5.90 -7.25 -5.53
C LEU A 35 -4.64 -7.90 -6.11
N LYS A 36 -4.59 -9.22 -6.12
CA LYS A 36 -3.48 -9.96 -6.72
C LYS A 36 -3.29 -9.60 -8.19
N GLU A 37 -4.37 -9.54 -8.95
CA GLU A 37 -4.31 -9.17 -10.37
C GLU A 37 -3.87 -7.71 -10.55
N LEU A 38 -4.33 -6.81 -9.68
CA LEU A 38 -3.91 -5.41 -9.71
C LEU A 38 -2.41 -5.26 -9.43
N VAL A 39 -1.89 -5.99 -8.45
CA VAL A 39 -0.45 -5.95 -8.12
C VAL A 39 0.38 -6.47 -9.29
N LYS A 40 -0.04 -7.56 -9.92
CA LYS A 40 0.61 -8.08 -11.13
C LYS A 40 0.57 -7.06 -12.27
N ALA A 41 -0.57 -6.42 -12.47
CA ALA A 41 -0.72 -5.38 -13.50
C ALA A 41 0.20 -4.19 -13.26
N ALA A 42 0.52 -3.88 -12.02
CA ALA A 42 1.46 -2.82 -11.65
C ALA A 42 2.93 -3.23 -11.83
N GLY A 43 3.21 -4.49 -12.11
CA GLY A 43 4.56 -4.99 -12.39
C GLY A 43 5.26 -5.66 -11.21
N ALA A 44 4.58 -5.93 -10.12
CA ALA A 44 5.15 -6.60 -8.95
C ALA A 44 4.83 -8.10 -8.96
N GLU A 45 5.71 -8.88 -8.35
CA GLU A 45 5.49 -10.30 -8.10
C GLU A 45 4.73 -10.48 -6.78
N VAL A 46 3.71 -11.33 -6.78
CA VAL A 46 2.95 -11.66 -5.57
C VAL A 46 3.49 -12.95 -4.97
N LEU A 47 4.05 -12.86 -3.77
CA LEU A 47 4.64 -14.02 -3.09
C LEU A 47 3.62 -14.78 -2.26
N ALA A 48 2.70 -14.09 -1.61
CA ALA A 48 1.70 -14.69 -0.74
C ALA A 48 0.57 -13.71 -0.44
N SER A 49 -0.55 -14.23 0.04
CA SER A 49 -1.69 -13.46 0.52
C SER A 49 -2.03 -13.93 1.93
N VAL A 50 -2.30 -12.97 2.83
CA VAL A 50 -2.65 -13.23 4.22
C VAL A 50 -3.98 -12.54 4.53
N ILE A 51 -4.90 -13.26 5.14
CA ILE A 51 -6.20 -12.73 5.57
C ILE A 51 -6.31 -12.93 7.08
N GLN A 52 -6.62 -11.84 7.80
CA GLN A 52 -6.94 -11.93 9.22
C GLN A 52 -8.43 -11.70 9.43
N ASN A 53 -9.04 -12.56 10.25
CA ASN A 53 -10.42 -12.38 10.69
C ASN A 53 -10.39 -11.67 12.05
N LYS A 54 -11.09 -10.53 12.16
CA LYS A 54 -11.22 -9.76 13.41
C LYS A 54 -12.61 -9.18 13.53
N PRO A 55 -13.10 -8.96 14.76
CA PRO A 55 -14.39 -8.28 14.97
C PRO A 55 -14.37 -6.82 14.52
N ALA A 56 -13.23 -6.13 14.64
CA ALA A 56 -13.07 -4.74 14.27
C ALA A 56 -11.63 -4.45 13.89
N ARG A 57 -11.41 -3.34 13.18
CA ARG A 57 -10.06 -2.84 12.87
C ARG A 57 -9.35 -2.44 14.14
N ASP A 58 -8.04 -2.64 14.19
CA ASP A 58 -7.20 -2.05 15.21
C ASP A 58 -6.93 -0.58 14.88
N ALA A 59 -7.01 0.29 15.89
CA ALA A 59 -6.83 1.72 15.69
C ALA A 59 -5.40 2.09 15.26
N ALA A 60 -4.40 1.37 15.77
CA ALA A 60 -2.99 1.68 15.53
C ALA A 60 -2.42 0.94 14.33
N TYR A 61 -2.79 -0.33 14.14
CA TYR A 61 -2.17 -1.22 13.15
C TYR A 61 -3.12 -1.73 12.07
N PHE A 62 -4.38 -1.36 12.12
CA PHE A 62 -5.43 -1.83 11.21
C PHE A 62 -5.75 -3.32 11.39
N ILE A 63 -4.74 -4.18 11.40
CA ILE A 63 -4.81 -5.59 11.80
C ILE A 63 -4.24 -5.73 13.21
N GLY A 64 -4.27 -6.92 13.79
CA GLY A 64 -3.69 -7.14 15.13
C GLY A 64 -2.17 -6.90 15.11
N LYS A 65 -1.64 -6.31 16.19
CA LYS A 65 -0.19 -6.08 16.32
C LYS A 65 0.61 -7.37 16.19
N GLY A 66 0.15 -8.44 16.84
CA GLY A 66 0.78 -9.76 16.72
C GLY A 66 0.79 -10.28 15.29
N LYS A 67 -0.29 -9.97 14.54
CA LYS A 67 -0.37 -10.33 13.12
C LYS A 67 0.64 -9.54 12.28
N VAL A 68 0.86 -8.27 12.59
CA VAL A 68 1.90 -7.48 11.92
C VAL A 68 3.27 -8.11 12.12
N GLU A 69 3.57 -8.55 13.34
CA GLU A 69 4.83 -9.23 13.65
C GLU A 69 4.98 -10.55 12.89
N GLU A 70 3.91 -11.35 12.82
CA GLU A 70 3.91 -12.59 12.02
C GLU A 70 4.17 -12.30 10.54
N ILE A 71 3.52 -11.26 9.99
CA ILE A 71 3.69 -10.85 8.60
C ILE A 71 5.13 -10.37 8.37
N ARG A 72 5.71 -9.62 9.31
CA ARG A 72 7.13 -9.23 9.25
C ARG A 72 8.03 -10.45 9.05
N ASP A 73 7.89 -11.43 9.92
CA ASP A 73 8.73 -12.63 9.89
C ASP A 73 8.50 -13.43 8.60
N TYR A 74 7.25 -13.53 8.18
CA TYR A 74 6.87 -14.19 6.95
C TYR A 74 7.46 -13.50 5.72
N CYS A 75 7.39 -12.18 5.66
CA CYS A 75 7.98 -11.39 4.59
C CYS A 75 9.49 -11.56 4.52
N HIS A 76 10.17 -11.55 5.66
CA HIS A 76 11.62 -11.76 5.71
C HIS A 76 12.00 -13.15 5.21
N MET A 77 11.23 -14.16 5.58
CA MET A 77 11.44 -15.53 5.11
C MET A 77 11.29 -15.66 3.60
N LEU A 78 10.29 -15.00 3.03
CA LEU A 78 9.99 -15.06 1.60
C LEU A 78 10.84 -14.13 0.74
N GLY A 79 11.53 -13.17 1.35
CA GLY A 79 12.27 -12.15 0.61
C GLY A 79 11.37 -11.07 0.03
N ALA A 80 10.25 -10.77 0.67
CA ALA A 80 9.34 -9.71 0.23
C ALA A 80 9.98 -8.33 0.40
N THR A 81 9.66 -7.41 -0.52
CA THR A 81 10.16 -6.04 -0.50
C THR A 81 9.07 -5.03 -0.13
N MET A 82 7.81 -5.44 -0.20
CA MET A 82 6.69 -4.56 0.11
C MET A 82 5.48 -5.35 0.60
N ILE A 83 4.58 -4.63 1.26
CA ILE A 83 3.29 -5.16 1.72
C ILE A 83 2.19 -4.33 1.08
N VAL A 84 1.18 -4.98 0.51
CA VAL A 84 0.02 -4.31 -0.10
C VAL A 84 -1.24 -4.70 0.67
N PHE A 85 -1.92 -3.71 1.23
CA PHE A 85 -3.18 -3.91 1.93
C PHE A 85 -4.37 -3.76 0.99
N ASN A 86 -5.33 -4.64 1.15
CA ASN A 86 -6.58 -4.61 0.37
C ASN A 86 -7.48 -3.43 0.72
N ASP A 87 -7.35 -2.90 1.92
CA ASP A 87 -8.16 -1.80 2.43
C ASP A 87 -7.38 -0.49 2.43
N GLU A 88 -8.10 0.63 2.48
CA GLU A 88 -7.49 1.95 2.62
C GLU A 88 -6.93 2.12 4.03
N LEU A 89 -5.68 2.56 4.11
CA LEU A 89 -4.98 2.80 5.37
C LEU A 89 -4.81 4.28 5.66
N SER A 90 -4.90 4.65 6.94
CA SER A 90 -4.50 6.00 7.38
C SER A 90 -2.97 6.11 7.40
N GLY A 91 -2.48 7.36 7.49
CA GLY A 91 -1.04 7.61 7.67
C GLY A 91 -0.47 6.95 8.93
N ALA A 92 -1.25 6.97 10.02
CA ALA A 92 -0.85 6.32 11.27
C ALA A 92 -0.72 4.80 11.13
N HIS A 93 -1.69 4.16 10.44
CA HIS A 93 -1.61 2.73 10.15
C HIS A 93 -0.34 2.39 9.37
N MET A 94 -0.10 3.11 8.28
CA MET A 94 1.07 2.88 7.43
C MET A 94 2.37 3.04 8.21
N ARG A 95 2.51 4.14 8.96
CA ARG A 95 3.69 4.40 9.77
C ARG A 95 3.96 3.30 10.78
N ASN A 96 2.94 2.89 11.52
CA ASN A 96 3.07 1.89 12.56
C ASN A 96 3.46 0.51 11.99
N ILE A 97 2.84 0.13 10.87
CA ILE A 97 3.15 -1.13 10.22
C ILE A 97 4.57 -1.11 9.64
N GLU A 98 4.97 -0.01 9.02
CA GLU A 98 6.33 0.13 8.49
C GLU A 98 7.38 0.10 9.58
N ASP A 99 7.10 0.69 10.75
CA ASP A 99 8.01 0.65 11.89
C ASP A 99 8.28 -0.77 12.37
N VAL A 100 7.25 -1.60 12.41
CA VAL A 100 7.38 -3.00 12.84
C VAL A 100 8.05 -3.85 11.77
N THR A 101 7.64 -3.70 10.52
CA THR A 101 8.07 -4.60 9.43
C THR A 101 9.37 -4.20 8.75
N GLY A 102 9.68 -2.90 8.74
CA GLY A 102 10.81 -2.37 7.98
C GLY A 102 10.60 -2.37 6.48
N LEU A 103 9.38 -2.66 6.00
CA LEU A 103 9.07 -2.76 4.59
C LEU A 103 8.16 -1.62 4.15
N LYS A 104 8.19 -1.31 2.85
CA LYS A 104 7.28 -0.35 2.22
C LYS A 104 5.86 -0.91 2.30
N VAL A 105 4.91 -0.08 2.71
CA VAL A 105 3.49 -0.43 2.80
C VAL A 105 2.68 0.48 1.89
N ILE A 106 1.88 -0.11 1.03
CA ILE A 106 0.89 0.63 0.23
C ILE A 106 -0.48 -0.03 0.40
N ASP A 107 -1.52 0.71 0.06
CA ASP A 107 -2.88 0.19 0.09
C ASP A 107 -3.46 0.11 -1.33
N ARG A 108 -4.67 -0.43 -1.43
CA ARG A 108 -5.35 -0.64 -2.71
C ARG A 108 -5.52 0.66 -3.51
N THR A 109 -5.89 1.74 -2.85
CA THR A 109 -6.10 3.03 -3.52
C THR A 109 -4.81 3.56 -4.13
N ALA A 110 -3.71 3.53 -3.38
CA ALA A 110 -2.40 3.96 -3.89
C ALA A 110 -1.96 3.10 -5.08
N LEU A 111 -2.19 1.80 -5.00
CA LEU A 111 -1.88 0.86 -6.08
C LEU A 111 -2.65 1.19 -7.36
N ILE A 112 -3.95 1.44 -7.25
CA ILE A 112 -4.79 1.80 -8.40
C ILE A 112 -4.32 3.10 -9.03
N LEU A 113 -3.99 4.10 -8.22
CA LEU A 113 -3.45 5.37 -8.71
C LEU A 113 -2.12 5.17 -9.43
N ASP A 114 -1.26 4.30 -8.93
CA ASP A 114 0.02 3.99 -9.59
C ASP A 114 -0.19 3.30 -10.96
N ILE A 115 -1.17 2.41 -11.06
CA ILE A 115 -1.53 1.77 -12.33
C ILE A 115 -2.00 2.83 -13.33
N PHE A 116 -2.87 3.75 -12.91
CA PHE A 116 -3.31 4.84 -13.77
C PHE A 116 -2.15 5.72 -14.21
N ALA A 117 -1.22 6.02 -13.30
CA ALA A 117 -0.03 6.80 -13.64
C ALA A 117 0.83 6.13 -14.71
N GLN A 118 0.99 4.81 -14.62
CA GLN A 118 1.76 4.03 -15.60
C GLN A 118 1.10 4.01 -16.98
N ARG A 119 -0.24 4.08 -17.03
CA ARG A 119 -1.01 3.94 -18.26
C ARG A 119 -1.44 5.26 -18.88
N ALA A 120 -1.28 6.39 -18.19
CA ALA A 120 -1.64 7.69 -18.73
C ALA A 120 -0.72 8.06 -19.89
N LEU A 121 -1.31 8.35 -21.05
CA LEU A 121 -0.57 8.66 -22.28
C LEU A 121 -0.51 10.13 -22.59
N SER A 122 -1.61 10.88 -22.37
CA SER A 122 -1.64 12.31 -22.64
C SER A 122 -0.99 13.11 -21.51
N LYS A 123 -0.47 14.29 -21.83
CA LYS A 123 0.07 15.21 -20.84
C LYS A 123 -0.98 15.60 -19.80
N GLU A 124 -2.20 15.89 -20.25
CA GLU A 124 -3.32 16.21 -19.38
C GLU A 124 -3.68 15.05 -18.46
N GLY A 125 -3.77 13.84 -19.01
CA GLY A 125 -4.04 12.63 -18.23
C GLY A 125 -2.98 12.37 -17.17
N LYS A 126 -1.71 12.53 -17.50
CA LYS A 126 -0.60 12.40 -16.56
C LYS A 126 -0.70 13.40 -15.42
N LEU A 127 -1.03 14.66 -15.74
CA LEU A 127 -1.20 15.70 -14.71
C LEU A 127 -2.38 15.41 -13.79
N GLN A 128 -3.50 14.93 -14.34
CA GLN A 128 -4.67 14.56 -13.53
C GLN A 128 -4.37 13.43 -12.56
N VAL A 129 -3.67 12.40 -13.02
CA VAL A 129 -3.29 11.27 -12.15
C VAL A 129 -2.30 11.73 -11.08
N GLU A 130 -1.31 12.53 -11.46
CA GLU A 130 -0.34 13.08 -10.50
C GLU A 130 -1.04 13.89 -9.41
N LEU A 131 -2.01 14.72 -9.78
CA LEU A 131 -2.80 15.49 -8.83
C LEU A 131 -3.58 14.57 -7.88
N ALA A 132 -4.20 13.51 -8.40
CA ALA A 132 -4.93 12.54 -7.59
C ALA A 132 -3.99 11.82 -6.61
N GLN A 133 -2.78 11.43 -7.06
CA GLN A 133 -1.77 10.82 -6.21
C GLN A 133 -1.34 11.77 -5.08
N LEU A 134 -1.11 13.03 -5.40
CA LEU A 134 -0.73 14.04 -4.39
C LEU A 134 -1.82 14.24 -3.36
N LYS A 135 -3.06 14.38 -3.79
CA LYS A 135 -4.22 14.52 -2.88
C LYS A 135 -4.36 13.34 -1.94
N TYR A 136 -4.03 12.14 -2.42
CA TYR A 136 -4.09 10.94 -1.60
C TYR A 136 -2.91 10.85 -0.62
N ARG A 137 -1.71 11.18 -1.08
CA ARG A 137 -0.47 11.07 -0.29
C ARG A 137 -0.30 12.15 0.78
N LEU A 138 -0.72 13.38 0.49
CA LEU A 138 -0.47 14.52 1.38
C LEU A 138 -0.95 14.27 2.82
N PRO A 139 -2.21 13.90 3.07
CA PRO A 139 -2.67 13.67 4.44
C PRO A 139 -1.88 12.53 5.14
N ARG A 140 -1.35 11.59 4.37
CA ARG A 140 -0.63 10.42 4.88
C ARG A 140 0.83 10.70 5.15
N LEU A 141 1.42 11.69 4.50
CA LEU A 141 2.80 12.10 4.73
C LEU A 141 2.96 12.95 6.00
N TYR A 142 1.94 13.72 6.35
CA TYR A 142 1.98 14.53 7.57
C TYR A 142 2.06 13.62 8.80
N GLY A 143 2.99 13.94 9.70
CA GLY A 143 3.25 13.12 10.88
C GLY A 143 4.19 11.93 10.65
N MET A 144 4.65 11.73 9.42
CA MET A 144 5.53 10.61 9.05
C MET A 144 6.96 11.06 8.70
N GLY A 145 7.35 12.28 9.06
CA GLY A 145 8.59 12.90 8.61
C GLY A 145 9.85 12.04 8.73
N GLY A 146 10.05 11.33 9.83
CA GLY A 146 11.21 10.48 10.05
C GLY A 146 11.22 9.16 9.27
N GLN A 147 10.14 8.83 8.58
CA GLN A 147 9.95 7.55 7.92
C GLN A 147 9.75 7.65 6.42
N MET A 148 10.05 8.80 5.87
CA MET A 148 9.86 9.06 4.44
C MET A 148 10.65 8.13 3.53
N SER A 149 11.73 7.54 4.02
CA SER A 149 12.51 6.58 3.26
C SER A 149 11.75 5.28 2.95
N ARG A 150 10.66 5.02 3.67
CA ARG A 150 9.86 3.79 3.53
C ARG A 150 8.47 4.02 2.95
N THR A 151 7.95 5.24 3.08
CA THR A 151 6.59 5.59 2.65
C THR A 151 6.61 6.55 1.47
N GLY A 152 5.47 6.78 0.86
CA GLY A 152 5.26 7.78 -0.17
C GLY A 152 5.60 7.35 -1.59
N ALA A 153 6.33 6.26 -1.77
CA ALA A 153 6.63 5.74 -3.09
C ALA A 153 5.77 4.52 -3.39
N GLY A 154 4.99 4.54 -4.45
CA GLY A 154 4.29 3.38 -4.95
C GLY A 154 5.18 2.49 -5.81
N ILE A 155 4.59 1.56 -6.53
CA ILE A 155 5.30 0.67 -7.45
C ILE A 155 5.74 1.48 -8.67
N GLY A 156 7.05 1.43 -8.97
CA GLY A 156 7.61 2.07 -10.15
C GLY A 156 7.72 3.60 -10.07
N THR A 157 7.60 4.19 -8.88
CA THR A 157 7.73 5.63 -8.67
C THR A 157 9.14 6.02 -8.20
N ARG A 158 9.40 7.33 -8.14
CA ARG A 158 10.67 7.86 -7.65
C ARG A 158 10.92 7.49 -6.20
N GLY A 159 12.17 7.62 -5.76
CA GLY A 159 12.56 7.35 -4.39
C GLY A 159 11.79 8.21 -3.37
N PRO A 160 11.53 7.68 -2.17
CA PRO A 160 10.68 8.36 -1.18
C PRO A 160 11.18 9.74 -0.77
N GLY A 161 12.48 9.92 -0.65
CA GLY A 161 13.06 11.21 -0.26
C GLY A 161 12.84 12.31 -1.28
N GLU A 162 12.95 12.00 -2.55
CA GLU A 162 12.71 12.94 -3.64
C GLU A 162 11.25 13.37 -3.68
N GLN A 163 10.33 12.46 -3.51
CA GLN A 163 8.90 12.76 -3.51
C GLN A 163 8.51 13.67 -2.34
N LYS A 164 9.11 13.46 -1.18
CA LYS A 164 8.87 14.33 -0.02
C LYS A 164 9.28 15.76 -0.31
N LEU A 165 10.47 15.96 -0.84
CA LEU A 165 10.97 17.30 -1.16
C LEU A 165 10.09 18.02 -2.17
N GLU A 166 9.62 17.32 -3.19
CA GLU A 166 8.72 17.89 -4.19
C GLU A 166 7.38 18.28 -3.59
N VAL A 167 6.79 17.41 -2.77
CA VAL A 167 5.51 17.68 -2.11
C VAL A 167 5.63 18.90 -1.18
N GLU A 168 6.68 18.96 -0.37
CA GLU A 168 6.91 20.09 0.54
C GLU A 168 7.09 21.41 -0.22
N LYS A 169 7.78 21.40 -1.36
CA LYS A 169 7.94 22.59 -2.21
C LYS A 169 6.61 23.07 -2.80
N GLU A 170 5.75 22.16 -3.20
CA GLU A 170 4.44 22.51 -3.74
C GLU A 170 3.50 23.11 -2.70
N LEU A 171 3.70 22.80 -1.43
CA LEU A 171 2.89 23.33 -0.31
C LEU A 171 3.33 24.74 0.12
N GLN A 172 4.49 25.17 -0.23
CA GLN A 172 5.03 26.50 0.05
C GLN A 172 4.67 27.47 -1.07
#